data_a6ad62e65a32778854e85657d2eb9b8c
#
_entry.id   a6ad62e65a32778854e85657d2eb9b8c
#
_cell.length_a   1.000
_cell.length_b   1.000
_cell.length_c   1.000
_cell.angle_alpha   90.00
_cell.angle_beta   90.00
_cell.angle_gamma   90.00
#
_symmetry.space_group_name_H-M   'P 1'
#
loop_
_entity.id
_entity.type
_entity.pdbx_description
1 polymer ?
#
loop_
_entity_poly.entity_id
_entity_poly.type
_entity_poly.pdbx_seq_one_letter_code
_entity_poly.pdbx_strand_id
1 'polypeptide(L)'
;MEVSKKDWQMFREKLPGWQEKYMERLIAEYAELLIGKESASEKFWALEKKIRNDKKSAGVIVEVRKTEMFMNIISLLNDGAITMDDLSDFSDDFQELVKRFNGIC
;
A
#
# COMPACT_ATOMS: atom_id res chain seq x y z
N MET A 1 -9.27 -12.54 13.23
CA MET A 1 -10.46 -12.26 12.42
C MET A 1 -10.48 -13.13 11.16
N GLU A 2 -11.61 -13.71 10.87
CA GLU A 2 -11.77 -14.58 9.71
C GLU A 2 -12.45 -13.83 8.57
N VAL A 3 -11.79 -13.74 7.42
CA VAL A 3 -12.35 -13.08 6.23
C VAL A 3 -13.07 -14.12 5.37
N SER A 4 -14.07 -13.68 4.59
CA SER A 4 -14.79 -14.57 3.71
C SER A 4 -13.88 -15.02 2.55
N LYS A 5 -14.22 -16.17 1.97
CA LYS A 5 -13.50 -16.71 0.83
C LYS A 5 -13.51 -15.73 -0.35
N LYS A 6 -14.66 -15.08 -0.56
CA LYS A 6 -14.84 -14.11 -1.64
C LYS A 6 -13.98 -12.88 -1.44
N ASP A 7 -13.94 -12.32 -0.23
CA ASP A 7 -13.10 -11.16 0.07
C ASP A 7 -11.62 -11.50 -0.07
N TRP A 8 -11.22 -12.69 0.38
CA TRP A 8 -9.83 -13.13 0.24
C TRP A 8 -9.42 -13.25 -1.22
N GLN A 9 -10.26 -13.85 -2.04
CA GLN A 9 -10.00 -13.97 -3.47
C GLN A 9 -9.88 -12.59 -4.13
N MET A 10 -10.80 -11.70 -3.80
CA MET A 10 -10.80 -10.33 -4.32
C MET A 10 -9.52 -9.58 -3.92
N PHE A 11 -9.09 -9.73 -2.68
CA PHE A 11 -7.85 -9.11 -2.20
C PHE A 11 -6.65 -9.58 -3.04
N ARG A 12 -6.53 -10.88 -3.26
CA ARG A 12 -5.42 -11.42 -4.05
C ARG A 12 -5.43 -10.93 -5.49
N GLU A 13 -6.61 -10.72 -6.05
CA GLU A 13 -6.74 -10.21 -7.42
C GLU A 13 -6.39 -8.74 -7.52
N LYS A 14 -6.76 -7.95 -6.52
CA LYS A 14 -6.58 -6.49 -6.55
C LYS A 14 -5.20 -6.03 -6.08
N LEU A 15 -4.57 -6.76 -5.19
CA LEU A 15 -3.32 -6.34 -4.55
C LEU A 15 -2.21 -5.97 -5.55
N PRO A 16 -1.91 -6.78 -6.57
CA PRO A 16 -0.83 -6.41 -7.50
C PRO A 16 -1.05 -5.06 -8.18
N GLY A 17 -2.29 -4.77 -8.57
CA GLY A 17 -2.62 -3.47 -9.19
C GLY A 17 -2.48 -2.32 -8.23
N TRP A 18 -2.89 -2.50 -6.97
CA TRP A 18 -2.72 -1.48 -5.94
C TRP A 18 -1.25 -1.16 -5.70
N GLN A 19 -0.43 -2.19 -5.60
CA GLN A 19 1.01 -2.02 -5.38
C GLN A 19 1.69 -1.39 -6.58
N GLU A 20 1.28 -1.77 -7.78
CA GLU A 20 1.83 -1.17 -9.00
C GLU A 20 1.54 0.32 -9.06
N LYS A 21 0.32 0.74 -8.76
CA LYS A 21 -0.04 2.16 -8.72
C LYS A 21 0.75 2.93 -7.66
N TYR A 22 0.93 2.32 -6.50
CA TYR A 22 1.70 2.93 -5.43
C TYR A 22 3.15 3.14 -5.86
N MET A 23 3.74 2.12 -6.48
CA MET A 23 5.13 2.21 -6.95
C MET A 23 5.29 3.20 -8.09
N GLU A 24 4.27 3.37 -8.94
CA GLU A 24 4.29 4.41 -9.97
C GLU A 24 4.45 5.80 -9.36
N ARG A 25 3.76 6.06 -8.24
CA ARG A 25 3.92 7.33 -7.52
C ARG A 25 5.32 7.48 -6.95
N LEU A 26 5.87 6.40 -6.39
CA LEU A 26 7.23 6.43 -5.85
C LEU A 26 8.25 6.71 -6.94
N ILE A 27 8.09 6.08 -8.10
CA ILE A 27 9.00 6.31 -9.24
C ILE A 27 8.96 7.76 -9.68
N ALA A 28 7.78 8.38 -9.71
CA ALA A 28 7.66 9.80 -10.04
C ALA A 28 8.41 10.68 -9.04
N GLU A 29 8.33 10.35 -7.74
CA GLU A 29 9.08 11.05 -6.70
C GLU A 29 10.58 10.89 -6.87
N TYR A 30 11.03 9.68 -7.22
CA TYR A 30 12.46 9.41 -7.45
C TYR A 30 12.97 10.19 -8.67
N ALA A 31 12.15 10.26 -9.72
CA ALA A 31 12.53 11.01 -10.91
C ALA A 31 12.76 12.50 -10.57
N GLU A 32 11.89 13.09 -9.75
CA GLU A 32 12.06 14.47 -9.30
C GLU A 32 13.33 14.64 -8.48
N LEU A 33 13.61 13.69 -7.60
CA LEU A 33 14.83 13.72 -6.80
C LEU A 33 16.08 13.74 -7.69
N LEU A 34 16.07 12.96 -8.77
CA LEU A 34 17.23 12.79 -9.64
C LEU A 34 17.50 13.98 -10.57
N ILE A 35 16.49 14.80 -10.85
CA ILE A 35 16.67 15.99 -11.68
C ILE A 35 17.04 17.24 -10.89
N GLY A 36 17.18 17.11 -9.55
CA GLY A 36 17.57 18.22 -8.70
C GLY A 36 18.98 18.70 -8.96
N LYS A 37 19.39 19.76 -8.23
CA LYS A 37 20.68 20.41 -8.44
C LYS A 37 21.82 19.83 -7.59
N GLU A 38 21.52 18.87 -6.72
CA GLU A 38 22.49 18.25 -5.84
C GLU A 38 23.53 17.47 -6.65
N SER A 39 24.67 17.16 -6.01
CA SER A 39 25.73 16.38 -6.64
C SER A 39 25.27 14.94 -6.92
N ALA A 40 25.98 14.25 -7.78
CA ALA A 40 25.67 12.86 -8.10
C ALA A 40 25.70 11.96 -6.85
N SER A 41 26.68 12.16 -5.96
CA SER A 41 26.76 11.37 -4.74
C SER A 41 25.61 11.66 -3.78
N GLU A 42 25.22 12.91 -3.64
CA GLU A 42 24.08 13.28 -2.80
C GLU A 42 22.79 12.65 -3.31
N LYS A 43 22.58 12.68 -4.63
CA LYS A 43 21.42 12.05 -5.26
C LYS A 43 21.41 10.53 -5.05
N PHE A 44 22.57 9.91 -5.23
CA PHE A 44 22.69 8.46 -5.09
C PHE A 44 22.28 8.00 -3.68
N TRP A 45 22.87 8.63 -2.66
CA TRP A 45 22.58 8.23 -1.29
C TRP A 45 21.20 8.64 -0.81
N ALA A 46 20.68 9.77 -1.30
CA ALA A 46 19.31 10.18 -1.01
C ALA A 46 18.30 9.18 -1.60
N LEU A 47 18.55 8.73 -2.82
CA LEU A 47 17.71 7.73 -3.47
C LEU A 47 17.74 6.40 -2.73
N GLU A 48 18.93 5.95 -2.34
CA GLU A 48 19.09 4.70 -1.60
C GLU A 48 18.31 4.73 -0.29
N LYS A 49 18.42 5.83 0.44
CA LYS A 49 17.70 6.01 1.71
C LYS A 49 16.19 6.00 1.49
N LYS A 50 15.73 6.69 0.46
CA LYS A 50 14.29 6.76 0.15
C LYS A 50 13.74 5.40 -0.22
N ILE A 51 14.44 4.65 -1.08
CA ILE A 51 14.03 3.30 -1.45
C ILE A 51 13.98 2.39 -0.23
N ARG A 52 14.99 2.46 0.62
CA ARG A 52 15.05 1.65 1.84
C ARG A 52 13.85 1.92 2.75
N ASN A 53 13.47 3.18 2.91
CA ASN A 53 12.29 3.53 3.69
C ASN A 53 11.00 3.09 3.01
N ASP A 54 10.89 3.29 1.69
CA ASP A 54 9.69 2.95 0.94
C ASP A 54 9.42 1.45 0.91
N LYS A 55 10.46 0.62 0.95
CA LYS A 55 10.31 -0.85 1.00
C LYS A 55 9.58 -1.33 2.24
N LYS A 56 9.48 -0.51 3.27
CA LYS A 56 8.75 -0.86 4.49
C LYS A 56 7.24 -0.68 4.33
N SER A 57 6.81 0.00 3.28
CA SER A 57 5.39 0.24 3.03
C SER A 57 4.68 -1.02 2.52
N ALA A 58 3.44 -1.21 2.96
CA ALA A 58 2.57 -2.27 2.44
C ALA A 58 2.29 -2.11 0.95
N GLY A 59 2.39 -0.89 0.42
CA GLY A 59 2.28 -0.63 -1.02
C GLY A 59 3.41 -1.22 -1.83
N VAL A 60 4.51 -1.61 -1.18
CA VAL A 60 5.65 -2.25 -1.84
C VAL A 60 5.74 -3.73 -1.47
N ILE A 61 5.72 -4.05 -0.18
CA ILE A 61 5.87 -5.45 0.28
C ILE A 61 4.83 -5.75 1.35
N VAL A 62 4.07 -6.84 1.15
CA VAL A 62 3.21 -7.42 2.20
C VAL A 62 3.37 -8.93 2.18
N GLU A 63 3.09 -9.56 3.33
CA GLU A 63 3.00 -11.00 3.41
C GLU A 63 1.58 -11.41 3.03
N VAL A 64 1.42 -12.11 1.91
CA VAL A 64 0.12 -12.45 1.36
C VAL A 64 -0.41 -13.74 2.01
N ARG A 65 -1.07 -13.58 3.15
CA ARG A 65 -1.71 -14.67 3.88
C ARG A 65 -3.14 -14.25 4.22
N LYS A 66 -4.04 -15.22 4.19
CA LYS A 66 -5.44 -14.94 4.52
C LYS A 66 -5.60 -14.38 5.93
N THR A 67 -4.83 -14.90 6.89
CA THR A 67 -4.86 -14.44 8.27
C THR A 67 -4.32 -13.02 8.43
N GLU A 68 -3.49 -12.56 7.50
CA GLU A 68 -2.89 -11.22 7.54
C GLU A 68 -3.65 -10.21 6.69
N MET A 69 -4.66 -10.65 5.92
CA MET A 69 -5.37 -9.78 4.98
C MET A 69 -5.92 -8.52 5.62
N PHE A 70 -6.59 -8.66 6.76
CA PHE A 70 -7.20 -7.51 7.42
C PHE A 70 -6.15 -6.47 7.77
N MET A 71 -5.06 -6.88 8.42
CA MET A 71 -4.00 -5.95 8.81
C MET A 71 -3.25 -5.40 7.60
N ASN A 72 -3.12 -6.19 6.54
CA ASN A 72 -2.52 -5.71 5.29
C ASN A 72 -3.38 -4.58 4.69
N ILE A 73 -4.69 -4.74 4.69
CA ILE A 73 -5.62 -3.70 4.21
C ILE A 73 -5.47 -2.44 5.07
N ILE A 74 -5.41 -2.59 6.39
CA ILE A 74 -5.23 -1.45 7.30
C ILE A 74 -3.91 -0.72 6.99
N SER A 75 -2.83 -1.47 6.80
CA SER A 75 -1.53 -0.88 6.46
C SER A 75 -1.55 -0.16 5.11
N LEU A 76 -2.21 -0.76 4.11
CA LEU A 76 -2.34 -0.13 2.79
C LEU A 76 -3.10 1.19 2.87
N LEU A 77 -4.16 1.24 3.68
CA LEU A 77 -4.90 2.49 3.92
C LEU A 77 -4.04 3.54 4.63
N ASN A 78 -3.33 3.13 5.68
CA ASN A 78 -2.50 4.04 6.47
C ASN A 78 -1.33 4.59 5.66
N ASP A 79 -0.76 3.77 4.77
CA ASP A 79 0.35 4.18 3.92
C ASP A 79 -0.11 4.97 2.69
N GLY A 80 -1.42 5.13 2.51
CA GLY A 80 -1.96 5.86 1.37
C GLY A 80 -1.91 5.11 0.06
N ALA A 81 -1.69 3.79 0.09
CA ALA A 81 -1.66 2.97 -1.12
C ALA A 81 -3.05 2.74 -1.69
N ILE A 82 -4.06 2.68 -0.83
CA ILE A 82 -5.46 2.54 -1.23
C ILE A 82 -6.32 3.50 -0.41
N THR A 83 -7.57 3.67 -0.85
CA THR A 83 -8.58 4.45 -0.14
C THR A 83 -9.76 3.54 0.19
N MET A 84 -10.71 4.04 0.99
CA MET A 84 -11.92 3.28 1.28
C MET A 84 -12.71 2.96 0.01
N ASP A 85 -12.67 3.84 -1.00
CA ASP A 85 -13.32 3.57 -2.28
C ASP A 85 -12.79 2.32 -2.96
N ASP A 86 -11.51 2.03 -2.78
CA ASP A 86 -10.88 0.83 -3.34
C ASP A 86 -11.45 -0.46 -2.74
N LEU A 87 -12.14 -0.36 -1.60
CA LEU A 87 -12.75 -1.49 -0.92
C LEU A 87 -14.24 -1.64 -1.25
N SER A 88 -14.77 -0.84 -2.16
CA SER A 88 -16.20 -0.80 -2.45
C SER A 88 -16.79 -2.14 -2.92
N ASP A 89 -15.97 -2.99 -3.53
CA ASP A 89 -16.41 -4.31 -4.01
C ASP A 89 -16.32 -5.40 -2.94
N PHE A 90 -15.73 -5.10 -1.79
CA PHE A 90 -15.64 -6.05 -0.68
C PHE A 90 -16.98 -6.12 0.06
N SER A 91 -17.16 -7.16 0.86
CA SER A 91 -18.41 -7.32 1.61
C SER A 91 -18.65 -6.13 2.54
N ASP A 92 -19.92 -5.83 2.78
CA ASP A 92 -20.29 -4.73 3.68
C ASP A 92 -19.75 -4.95 5.09
N ASP A 93 -19.78 -6.19 5.57
CA ASP A 93 -19.26 -6.54 6.89
C ASP A 93 -17.77 -6.24 6.99
N PHE A 94 -17.02 -6.58 5.95
CA PHE A 94 -15.58 -6.32 5.93
C PHE A 94 -15.30 -4.81 5.93
N GLN A 95 -15.99 -4.07 5.07
CA GLN A 95 -15.84 -2.62 5.00
C GLN A 95 -16.15 -1.95 6.34
N GLU A 96 -17.21 -2.39 6.99
CA GLU A 96 -17.63 -1.85 8.28
C GLU A 96 -16.56 -2.09 9.36
N LEU A 97 -16.01 -3.29 9.37
CA LEU A 97 -14.96 -3.65 10.31
C LEU A 97 -13.70 -2.80 10.12
N VAL A 98 -13.32 -2.57 8.85
CA VAL A 98 -12.17 -1.73 8.52
C VAL A 98 -12.40 -0.30 9.01
N LYS A 99 -13.59 0.24 8.79
CA LYS A 99 -13.93 1.60 9.25
C LYS A 99 -13.80 1.72 10.76
N ARG A 100 -14.31 0.75 11.49
CA ARG A 100 -14.24 0.75 12.95
C ARG A 100 -12.81 0.72 13.45
N PHE A 101 -12.01 -0.16 12.86
CA PHE A 101 -10.61 -0.33 13.27
C PHE A 101 -9.80 0.94 13.01
N ASN A 102 -10.07 1.62 11.92
CA ASN A 102 -9.35 2.85 11.56
C ASN A 102 -9.94 4.11 12.21
N GLY A 103 -11.01 3.99 12.99
CA GLY A 103 -11.67 5.14 13.57
C GLY A 103 -12.41 5.99 12.55
N ILE A 104 -12.74 5.44 11.39
CA ILE A 104 -13.48 6.12 10.32
C ILE A 104 -14.95 5.73 10.46
N CYS A 105 -15.66 6.39 11.30
CA CYS A 105 -17.07 6.08 11.54
C CYS A 105 -17.97 7.23 11.19
#